data_e9866be60793c6350012d616282cb0f1
#
_entry.id   e9866be60793c6350012d616282cb0f1
#
_cell.length_a   1.000
_cell.length_b   1.000
_cell.length_c   1.000
_cell.angle_alpha   90.00
_cell.angle_beta   90.00
_cell.angle_gamma   90.00
#
_symmetry.space_group_name_H-M   'P 1'
#
loop_
_entity.id
_entity.type
_entity.pdbx_description
1 polymer ?
#
loop_
_entity_poly.entity_id
_entity_poly.type
_entity_poly.pdbx_seq_one_letter_code
_entity_poly.pdbx_strand_id
1 'polypeptide(L)'
;MTKKTTIQKEPVKLREKKLANGNVSLYLDIYRNGKRQKEYLKLYLIDATTPLEREQNRQTLATAQAIKSKRLIEMQNGEYSFTRQFKEDTPFLEYYRKMVEERHKNPESDGNWGNWRSCLRYLEIYCDDKTTFKDITPEFINGFKDFLNNVEKDTHKRTGPRRERDVFQGLSQNSKVSYFNKLRACINQAYDERIIPVNPLRGIEGFKAAEVKRDYLTLEEVKQLAATPCRYPILKRAFLFSCLTGLRKSDIQKLTWSEVQ
;
A
#
# COMPACT_ATOMS: atom_id res chain seq x y z
N MET A 1 -8.64 22.49 -58.74
CA MET A 1 -8.19 21.34 -57.95
C MET A 1 -8.98 21.28 -56.66
N THR A 2 -10.01 20.44 -56.59
CA THR A 2 -10.90 20.29 -55.43
C THR A 2 -10.19 19.43 -54.39
N LYS A 3 -9.83 20.04 -53.23
CA LYS A 3 -9.27 19.31 -52.07
C LYS A 3 -10.33 18.29 -51.60
N LYS A 4 -10.06 16.98 -51.73
CA LYS A 4 -10.82 15.92 -51.08
C LYS A 4 -10.72 16.13 -49.59
N THR A 5 -11.80 16.57 -48.94
CA THR A 5 -11.93 16.63 -47.49
C THR A 5 -11.88 15.18 -46.97
N THR A 6 -10.79 14.80 -46.37
CA THR A 6 -10.63 13.50 -45.75
C THR A 6 -11.55 13.47 -44.53
N ILE A 7 -12.69 12.79 -44.64
CA ILE A 7 -13.61 12.57 -43.51
C ILE A 7 -12.81 11.80 -42.46
N GLN A 8 -12.47 12.45 -41.34
CA GLN A 8 -11.84 11.76 -40.21
C GLN A 8 -12.78 10.65 -39.74
N LYS A 9 -12.34 9.41 -39.86
CA LYS A 9 -13.11 8.25 -39.37
C LYS A 9 -13.25 8.38 -37.86
N GLU A 10 -14.50 8.28 -37.39
CA GLU A 10 -14.84 8.32 -35.96
C GLU A 10 -14.04 7.28 -35.20
N PRO A 11 -13.23 7.69 -34.18
CA PRO A 11 -12.27 6.80 -33.53
C PRO A 11 -12.92 5.78 -32.60
N VAL A 12 -14.19 6.00 -32.17
CA VAL A 12 -14.97 5.09 -31.31
C VAL A 12 -16.29 4.77 -31.99
N LYS A 13 -16.55 3.49 -32.28
CA LYS A 13 -17.80 3.03 -32.87
C LYS A 13 -18.51 2.07 -31.95
N LEU A 14 -19.77 2.30 -31.66
CA LEU A 14 -20.66 1.30 -31.04
C LEU A 14 -20.96 0.21 -32.03
N ARG A 15 -20.77 -1.05 -31.65
CA ARG A 15 -21.03 -2.23 -32.47
C ARG A 15 -21.77 -3.30 -31.71
N GLU A 16 -22.38 -4.19 -32.45
CA GLU A 16 -23.22 -5.28 -31.98
C GLU A 16 -22.59 -6.63 -32.32
N LYS A 17 -22.75 -7.60 -31.41
CA LYS A 17 -22.35 -8.99 -31.61
C LYS A 17 -23.51 -9.90 -31.20
N LYS A 18 -24.07 -10.66 -32.14
CA LYS A 18 -25.10 -11.68 -31.86
C LYS A 18 -24.49 -12.79 -30.98
N LEU A 19 -25.24 -13.22 -30.00
CA LEU A 19 -24.91 -14.32 -29.10
C LEU A 19 -25.75 -15.55 -29.45
N ALA A 20 -25.31 -16.74 -29.05
CA ALA A 20 -25.98 -18.01 -29.34
C ALA A 20 -27.38 -18.11 -28.70
N ASN A 21 -27.65 -17.34 -27.66
CA ASN A 21 -28.96 -17.29 -26.99
C ASN A 21 -29.95 -16.29 -27.60
N GLY A 22 -29.68 -15.76 -28.79
CA GLY A 22 -30.55 -14.79 -29.51
C GLY A 22 -30.31 -13.32 -29.08
N ASN A 23 -29.69 -13.05 -27.95
CA ASN A 23 -29.41 -11.70 -27.50
C ASN A 23 -28.24 -11.06 -28.28
N VAL A 24 -28.15 -9.73 -28.23
CA VAL A 24 -27.07 -8.97 -28.87
C VAL A 24 -26.22 -8.28 -27.83
N SER A 25 -24.94 -8.59 -27.80
CA SER A 25 -23.97 -7.92 -26.93
C SER A 25 -23.45 -6.65 -27.58
N LEU A 26 -23.42 -5.55 -26.81
CA LEU A 26 -22.90 -4.26 -27.25
C LEU A 26 -21.42 -4.09 -26.85
N TYR A 27 -20.62 -3.57 -27.80
CA TYR A 27 -19.21 -3.26 -27.55
C TYR A 27 -18.77 -2.00 -28.30
N LEU A 28 -17.76 -1.34 -27.79
CA LEU A 28 -17.07 -0.23 -28.45
C LEU A 28 -15.90 -0.78 -29.26
N ASP A 29 -15.83 -0.38 -30.52
CA ASP A 29 -14.72 -0.64 -31.44
C ASP A 29 -13.88 0.64 -31.50
N ILE A 30 -12.73 0.65 -30.82
CA ILE A 30 -11.91 1.82 -30.60
C ILE A 30 -10.64 1.71 -31.43
N TYR A 31 -10.33 2.76 -32.20
CA TYR A 31 -9.12 2.84 -33.00
C TYR A 31 -8.34 4.10 -32.67
N ARG A 32 -7.07 3.95 -32.25
CA ARG A 32 -6.16 5.05 -31.92
C ARG A 32 -4.70 4.64 -32.17
N ASN A 33 -3.89 5.55 -32.72
CA ASN A 33 -2.45 5.36 -32.92
C ASN A 33 -2.09 4.03 -33.63
N GLY A 34 -2.86 3.64 -34.66
CA GLY A 34 -2.61 2.40 -35.40
C GLY A 34 -3.09 1.12 -34.73
N LYS A 35 -3.57 1.20 -33.49
CA LYS A 35 -4.08 0.04 -32.72
C LYS A 35 -5.61 0.03 -32.67
N ARG A 36 -6.17 -1.18 -32.68
CA ARG A 36 -7.61 -1.41 -32.58
C ARG A 36 -7.92 -2.28 -31.39
N GLN A 37 -8.92 -1.88 -30.58
CA GLN A 37 -9.37 -2.61 -29.39
C GLN A 37 -10.89 -2.70 -29.35
N LYS A 38 -11.39 -3.80 -28.80
CA LYS A 38 -12.81 -4.00 -28.50
C LYS A 38 -13.04 -3.91 -27.01
N GLU A 39 -13.91 -2.98 -26.57
CA GLU A 39 -14.34 -2.84 -25.18
C GLU A 39 -15.78 -3.34 -25.05
N TYR A 40 -15.98 -4.50 -24.43
CA TYR A 40 -17.31 -5.07 -24.20
C TYR A 40 -17.99 -4.35 -23.03
N LEU A 41 -19.18 -3.78 -23.28
CA LEU A 41 -19.90 -2.95 -22.31
C LEU A 41 -20.66 -3.77 -21.27
N LYS A 42 -20.81 -5.09 -21.47
CA LYS A 42 -21.69 -5.97 -20.71
C LYS A 42 -23.16 -5.51 -20.74
N LEU A 43 -23.55 -4.82 -21.80
CA LEU A 43 -24.92 -4.42 -22.11
C LEU A 43 -25.43 -5.32 -23.22
N TYR A 44 -26.65 -5.74 -23.05
CA TYR A 44 -27.28 -6.72 -23.99
C TYR A 44 -28.63 -6.21 -24.45
N LEU A 45 -28.92 -6.37 -25.76
CA LEU A 45 -30.26 -6.21 -26.31
C LEU A 45 -30.90 -7.57 -26.36
N ILE A 46 -32.17 -7.64 -25.96
CA ILE A 46 -32.99 -8.84 -26.01
C ILE A 46 -33.82 -8.84 -27.28
N ASP A 47 -34.30 -10.02 -27.71
CA ASP A 47 -35.26 -10.13 -28.79
C ASP A 47 -36.63 -9.61 -28.32
N ALA A 48 -36.93 -8.34 -28.65
CA ALA A 48 -38.05 -7.60 -28.09
C ALA A 48 -39.35 -7.89 -28.83
N THR A 49 -40.22 -8.65 -28.21
CA THR A 49 -41.56 -8.98 -28.69
C THR A 49 -42.62 -8.02 -28.12
N THR A 50 -42.45 -7.54 -26.88
CA THR A 50 -43.39 -6.67 -26.20
C THR A 50 -42.98 -5.18 -26.24
N PRO A 51 -43.92 -4.22 -26.07
CA PRO A 51 -43.61 -2.80 -26.00
C PRO A 51 -42.64 -2.45 -24.84
N LEU A 52 -42.74 -3.17 -23.73
CA LEU A 52 -41.86 -2.97 -22.55
C LEU A 52 -40.42 -3.37 -22.89
N GLU A 53 -40.21 -4.49 -23.54
CA GLU A 53 -38.88 -4.96 -23.96
C GLU A 53 -38.25 -4.02 -24.99
N ARG A 54 -39.03 -3.43 -25.89
CA ARG A 54 -38.53 -2.41 -26.82
C ARG A 54 -38.05 -1.16 -26.09
N GLU A 55 -38.79 -0.73 -25.07
CA GLU A 55 -38.37 0.40 -24.23
C GLU A 55 -37.09 0.08 -23.46
N GLN A 56 -36.96 -1.11 -22.92
CA GLN A 56 -35.76 -1.57 -22.25
C GLN A 56 -34.54 -1.58 -23.20
N ASN A 57 -34.69 -2.08 -24.39
CA ASN A 57 -33.66 -2.04 -25.43
C ASN A 57 -33.26 -0.59 -25.79
N ARG A 58 -34.23 0.32 -25.86
CA ARG A 58 -34.01 1.75 -26.11
C ARG A 58 -33.16 2.38 -25.01
N GLN A 59 -33.47 2.10 -23.75
CA GLN A 59 -32.69 2.58 -22.60
C GLN A 59 -31.27 2.01 -22.57
N THR A 60 -31.13 0.73 -22.88
CA THR A 60 -29.82 0.07 -23.01
C THR A 60 -28.97 0.69 -24.11
N LEU A 61 -29.54 0.99 -25.26
CA LEU A 61 -28.85 1.69 -26.35
C LEU A 61 -28.46 3.13 -25.96
N ALA A 62 -29.36 3.86 -25.28
CA ALA A 62 -29.06 5.20 -24.80
C ALA A 62 -27.88 5.19 -23.83
N THR A 63 -27.82 4.22 -22.90
CA THR A 63 -26.70 4.01 -21.99
C THR A 63 -25.40 3.71 -22.74
N ALA A 64 -25.44 2.83 -23.75
CA ALA A 64 -24.29 2.52 -24.58
C ALA A 64 -23.77 3.74 -25.37
N GLN A 65 -24.69 4.59 -25.88
CA GLN A 65 -24.33 5.85 -26.53
C GLN A 65 -23.69 6.85 -25.56
N ALA A 66 -24.19 6.98 -24.33
CA ALA A 66 -23.60 7.83 -23.32
C ALA A 66 -22.16 7.38 -22.97
N ILE A 67 -21.92 6.07 -22.84
CA ILE A 67 -20.57 5.51 -22.63
C ILE A 67 -19.67 5.81 -23.83
N LYS A 68 -20.16 5.66 -25.06
CA LYS A 68 -19.42 6.02 -26.28
C LYS A 68 -19.00 7.50 -26.24
N SER A 69 -19.92 8.41 -25.93
CA SER A 69 -19.64 9.84 -25.85
C SER A 69 -18.60 10.16 -24.78
N LYS A 70 -18.69 9.52 -23.63
CA LYS A 70 -17.69 9.65 -22.57
C LYS A 70 -16.29 9.20 -23.05
N ARG A 71 -16.20 8.07 -23.75
CA ARG A 71 -14.92 7.58 -24.31
C ARG A 71 -14.35 8.52 -25.37
N LEU A 72 -15.19 9.17 -26.18
CA LEU A 72 -14.73 10.18 -27.13
C LEU A 72 -14.13 11.40 -26.44
N ILE A 73 -14.76 11.89 -25.38
CA ILE A 73 -14.24 13.00 -24.57
C ILE A 73 -12.91 12.64 -23.92
N GLU A 74 -12.82 11.46 -23.28
CA GLU A 74 -11.58 10.96 -22.67
C GLU A 74 -10.44 10.84 -23.70
N MET A 75 -10.75 10.46 -24.94
CA MET A 75 -9.77 10.41 -26.03
C MET A 75 -9.32 11.78 -26.49
N GLN A 76 -10.22 12.77 -26.55
CA GLN A 76 -9.90 14.14 -26.92
C GLN A 76 -9.04 14.83 -25.84
N ASN A 77 -9.33 14.58 -24.57
CA ASN A 77 -8.57 15.10 -23.44
C ASN A 77 -7.21 14.40 -23.22
N GLY A 78 -6.90 13.37 -24.01
CA GLY A 78 -5.69 12.58 -23.81
C GLY A 78 -5.73 11.61 -22.63
N GLU A 79 -6.85 11.56 -21.91
CA GLU A 79 -7.05 10.72 -20.73
C GLU A 79 -7.30 9.24 -21.08
N TYR A 80 -7.77 8.97 -22.30
CA TYR A 80 -8.03 7.62 -22.77
C TYR A 80 -6.77 6.97 -23.35
N SER A 81 -6.29 5.93 -22.70
CA SER A 81 -5.20 5.06 -23.19
C SER A 81 -5.71 3.63 -23.38
N PHE A 82 -5.27 2.95 -24.47
CA PHE A 82 -5.56 1.52 -24.70
C PHE A 82 -4.99 0.61 -23.62
N THR A 83 -3.88 1.00 -23.08
CA THR A 83 -3.31 0.51 -21.84
C THR A 83 -3.71 1.51 -20.78
N ARG A 84 -4.36 1.06 -19.71
CA ARG A 84 -4.47 1.89 -18.50
C ARG A 84 -3.08 2.41 -18.24
N GLN A 85 -2.87 3.75 -18.31
CA GLN A 85 -1.57 4.32 -17.97
C GLN A 85 -1.37 4.14 -16.48
N PHE A 86 -0.68 3.08 -16.14
CA PHE A 86 -0.09 2.94 -14.81
C PHE A 86 1.01 4.00 -14.70
N LYS A 87 1.14 4.58 -13.54
CA LYS A 87 2.15 5.61 -13.27
C LYS A 87 3.46 4.96 -12.78
N GLU A 88 3.89 3.91 -13.46
CA GLU A 88 5.07 3.12 -13.07
C GLU A 88 6.37 3.93 -13.11
N ASP A 89 6.39 5.05 -13.85
CA ASP A 89 7.51 5.99 -13.88
C ASP A 89 7.55 6.91 -12.63
N THR A 90 6.61 6.75 -11.68
CA THR A 90 6.63 7.49 -10.40
C THR A 90 7.89 7.13 -9.61
N PRO A 91 8.67 8.12 -9.12
CA PRO A 91 9.83 7.86 -8.29
C PRO A 91 9.42 7.17 -6.98
N PHE A 92 10.01 6.00 -6.72
CA PHE A 92 9.63 5.14 -5.60
C PHE A 92 9.94 5.77 -4.23
N LEU A 93 11.15 6.33 -4.07
CA LEU A 93 11.55 6.93 -2.79
C LEU A 93 10.74 8.20 -2.47
N GLU A 94 10.40 9.01 -3.49
CA GLU A 94 9.54 10.17 -3.31
C GLU A 94 8.14 9.77 -2.81
N TYR A 95 7.55 8.76 -3.43
CA TYR A 95 6.27 8.21 -3.01
C TYR A 95 6.33 7.66 -1.57
N TYR A 96 7.41 6.93 -1.24
CA TYR A 96 7.60 6.39 0.10
C TYR A 96 7.77 7.50 1.15
N ARG A 97 8.55 8.56 0.86
CA ARG A 97 8.71 9.74 1.73
C ARG A 97 7.37 10.41 2.02
N LYS A 98 6.54 10.59 1.00
CA LYS A 98 5.19 11.14 1.17
C LYS A 98 4.34 10.29 2.12
N MET A 99 4.38 8.97 1.97
CA MET A 99 3.70 8.06 2.89
C MET A 99 4.20 8.17 4.33
N VAL A 100 5.50 8.38 4.55
CA VAL A 100 6.08 8.59 5.88
C VAL A 100 5.58 9.90 6.50
N GLU A 101 5.52 10.98 5.73
CA GLU A 101 5.04 12.29 6.17
C GLU A 101 3.54 12.27 6.52
N GLU A 102 2.72 11.62 5.71
CA GLU A 102 1.28 11.46 5.98
C GLU A 102 1.03 10.72 7.31
N ARG A 103 1.84 9.70 7.60
CA ARG A 103 1.74 8.95 8.86
C ARG A 103 2.26 9.71 10.08
N HIS A 104 3.16 10.68 9.87
CA HIS A 104 3.63 11.55 10.95
C HIS A 104 2.56 12.51 11.46
N LYS A 105 1.59 12.86 10.62
CA LYS A 105 0.47 13.75 11.00
C LYS A 105 -0.48 13.14 12.03
N ASN A 106 -0.40 11.81 12.26
CA ASN A 106 -1.23 11.13 13.26
C ASN A 106 -0.44 10.98 14.58
N PRO A 107 -0.72 11.79 15.62
CA PRO A 107 0.02 11.78 16.88
C PRO A 107 -0.15 10.46 17.67
N GLU A 108 -1.21 9.70 17.44
CA GLU A 108 -1.44 8.40 18.09
C GLU A 108 -0.53 7.28 17.56
N SER A 109 0.21 7.54 16.49
CA SER A 109 0.96 6.53 15.73
C SER A 109 2.47 6.72 15.74
N ASP A 110 3.03 7.44 16.70
CA ASP A 110 4.47 7.77 16.77
C ASP A 110 5.39 6.54 16.64
N GLY A 111 5.09 5.46 17.35
CA GLY A 111 5.87 4.22 17.25
C GLY A 111 5.82 3.58 15.86
N ASN A 112 4.68 3.66 15.20
CA ASN A 112 4.51 3.16 13.85
C ASN A 112 5.23 4.05 12.83
N TRP A 113 5.12 5.38 12.96
CA TRP A 113 5.86 6.34 12.15
C TRP A 113 7.38 6.14 12.28
N GLY A 114 7.91 5.94 13.49
CA GLY A 114 9.32 5.64 13.73
C GLY A 114 9.82 4.44 12.92
N ASN A 115 9.01 3.39 12.79
CA ASN A 115 9.33 2.22 11.96
C ASN A 115 9.33 2.55 10.46
N TRP A 116 8.37 3.35 9.97
CA TRP A 116 8.35 3.81 8.59
C TRP A 116 9.57 4.65 8.23
N ARG A 117 9.93 5.61 9.09
CA ARG A 117 11.12 6.45 8.95
C ARG A 117 12.41 5.63 8.97
N SER A 118 12.48 4.62 9.83
CA SER A 118 13.65 3.73 9.89
C SER A 118 13.76 2.89 8.63
N CYS A 119 12.66 2.35 8.12
CA CYS A 119 12.64 1.63 6.84
C CYS A 119 13.07 2.53 5.68
N LEU A 120 12.59 3.78 5.62
CA LEU A 120 12.99 4.74 4.59
C LEU A 120 14.52 4.91 4.53
N ARG A 121 15.19 5.07 5.67
CA ARG A 121 16.65 5.19 5.70
C ARG A 121 17.38 3.99 5.10
N TYR A 122 16.87 2.77 5.33
CA TYR A 122 17.44 1.57 4.72
C TYR A 122 17.14 1.48 3.22
N LEU A 123 15.99 1.97 2.79
CA LEU A 123 15.66 2.07 1.36
C LEU A 123 16.54 3.10 0.66
N GLU A 124 16.83 4.26 1.28
CA GLU A 124 17.74 5.29 0.75
C GLU A 124 19.20 4.83 0.65
N ILE A 125 19.60 3.80 1.42
CA ILE A 125 20.91 3.16 1.27
C ILE A 125 20.87 2.10 0.16
N TYR A 126 19.73 1.41 -0.01
CA TYR A 126 19.58 0.28 -0.93
C TYR A 126 19.34 0.72 -2.37
N CYS A 127 18.60 1.79 -2.60
CA CYS A 127 18.28 2.31 -3.93
C CYS A 127 18.40 3.83 -3.97
N ASP A 128 18.40 4.40 -5.16
CA ASP A 128 18.56 5.83 -5.40
C ASP A 128 17.23 6.54 -5.73
N ASP A 129 17.26 7.86 -5.81
CA ASP A 129 16.09 8.71 -6.13
C ASP A 129 15.59 8.53 -7.58
N LYS A 130 16.37 7.88 -8.46
CA LYS A 130 15.97 7.58 -9.84
C LYS A 130 15.17 6.28 -9.94
N THR A 131 15.19 5.44 -8.90
CA THR A 131 14.42 4.20 -8.85
C THR A 131 12.93 4.50 -8.96
N THR A 132 12.28 3.92 -9.94
CA THR A 132 10.84 4.06 -10.20
C THR A 132 10.08 2.79 -9.82
N PHE A 133 8.76 2.82 -9.83
CA PHE A 133 7.96 1.62 -9.59
C PHE A 133 8.15 0.53 -10.67
N LYS A 134 8.68 0.86 -11.85
CA LYS A 134 9.09 -0.14 -12.86
C LYS A 134 10.21 -1.05 -12.36
N ASP A 135 11.09 -0.50 -11.55
CA ASP A 135 12.28 -1.19 -11.04
C ASP A 135 11.96 -2.05 -9.82
N ILE A 136 10.76 -1.87 -9.22
CA ILE A 136 10.30 -2.65 -8.06
C ILE A 136 9.81 -4.02 -8.52
N THR A 137 10.74 -4.89 -8.88
CA THR A 137 10.50 -6.26 -9.31
C THR A 137 10.56 -7.24 -8.13
N PRO A 138 10.16 -8.51 -8.31
CA PRO A 138 10.39 -9.55 -7.30
C PRO A 138 11.87 -9.69 -6.89
N GLU A 139 12.78 -9.51 -7.85
CA GLU A 139 14.24 -9.55 -7.61
C GLU A 139 14.66 -8.37 -6.72
N PHE A 140 14.18 -7.15 -6.99
CA PHE A 140 14.41 -5.98 -6.13
C PHE A 140 13.97 -6.25 -4.70
N ILE A 141 12.79 -6.82 -4.50
CA ILE A 141 12.22 -7.11 -3.18
C ILE A 141 13.04 -8.16 -2.44
N ASN A 142 13.45 -9.24 -3.12
CA ASN A 142 14.32 -10.25 -2.53
C ASN A 142 15.71 -9.68 -2.22
N GLY A 143 16.28 -8.88 -3.12
CA GLY A 143 17.53 -8.17 -2.88
C GLY A 143 17.47 -7.25 -1.65
N PHE A 144 16.34 -6.55 -1.43
CA PHE A 144 16.15 -5.77 -0.20
C PHE A 144 16.07 -6.65 1.06
N LYS A 145 15.48 -7.86 0.97
CA LYS A 145 15.52 -8.82 2.09
C LYS A 145 16.95 -9.24 2.42
N ASP A 146 17.74 -9.56 1.40
CA ASP A 146 19.14 -9.95 1.57
C ASP A 146 19.97 -8.77 2.11
N PHE A 147 19.73 -7.56 1.62
CA PHE A 147 20.31 -6.35 2.17
C PHE A 147 20.01 -6.18 3.67
N LEU A 148 18.73 -6.32 4.09
CA LEU A 148 18.35 -6.25 5.51
C LEU A 148 18.99 -7.35 6.38
N ASN A 149 19.37 -8.50 5.78
CA ASN A 149 20.09 -9.56 6.49
C ASN A 149 21.54 -9.20 6.77
N ASN A 150 22.17 -8.47 5.86
CA ASN A 150 23.61 -8.24 5.85
C ASN A 150 23.99 -6.81 6.28
N VAL A 151 23.05 -5.85 6.28
CA VAL A 151 23.33 -4.47 6.63
C VAL A 151 23.65 -4.31 8.12
N GLU A 152 24.66 -3.53 8.40
CA GLU A 152 24.97 -3.11 9.74
C GLU A 152 23.91 -2.14 10.28
N LYS A 153 23.63 -2.21 11.58
CA LYS A 153 22.69 -1.30 12.24
C LYS A 153 23.23 0.12 12.19
N ASP A 154 22.43 1.04 11.62
CA ASP A 154 22.74 2.46 11.64
C ASP A 154 22.80 2.98 13.09
N THR A 155 24.01 3.18 13.59
CA THR A 155 24.29 3.63 14.98
C THR A 155 24.47 5.14 15.09
N HIS A 156 24.30 5.91 14.01
CA HIS A 156 24.61 7.34 13.92
C HIS A 156 23.87 8.26 14.91
N LYS A 157 22.98 7.74 15.73
CA LYS A 157 22.19 8.55 16.70
C LYS A 157 22.36 8.16 18.16
N ARG A 158 23.39 7.41 18.52
CA ARG A 158 23.70 7.20 19.93
C ARG A 158 24.61 8.33 20.45
N THR A 159 24.03 9.21 21.24
CA THR A 159 24.73 10.29 21.96
C THR A 159 25.41 9.83 23.25
N GLY A 160 25.64 8.52 23.45
CA GLY A 160 26.25 7.96 24.66
C GLY A 160 27.33 6.92 24.38
N PRO A 161 28.18 6.61 25.36
CA PRO A 161 29.26 5.62 25.22
C PRO A 161 28.68 4.24 24.87
N ARG A 162 29.33 3.54 23.94
CA ARG A 162 29.01 2.14 23.58
C ARG A 162 29.12 1.26 24.83
N ARG A 163 28.07 0.50 25.11
CA ARG A 163 28.16 -0.55 26.14
C ARG A 163 28.78 -1.80 25.49
N GLU A 164 29.57 -2.56 26.25
CA GLU A 164 30.23 -3.79 25.79
C GLU A 164 29.26 -4.83 25.15
N ARG A 165 27.95 -4.75 25.45
CA ARG A 165 26.90 -5.61 24.88
C ARG A 165 26.49 -5.24 23.45
N ASP A 166 26.99 -4.15 22.88
CA ASP A 166 26.63 -3.67 21.56
C ASP A 166 27.49 -4.27 20.42
N VAL A 167 28.05 -5.45 20.64
CA VAL A 167 28.94 -6.16 19.69
C VAL A 167 28.20 -6.64 18.43
N PHE A 168 26.90 -6.92 18.51
CA PHE A 168 26.13 -7.30 17.33
C PHE A 168 25.62 -6.05 16.60
N GLN A 169 26.17 -5.79 15.43
CA GLN A 169 25.87 -4.59 14.63
C GLN A 169 24.73 -4.80 13.63
N GLY A 170 24.27 -6.01 13.43
CA GLY A 170 23.18 -6.33 12.49
C GLY A 170 21.78 -5.97 13.00
N LEU A 171 20.81 -6.00 12.10
CA LEU A 171 19.40 -5.80 12.44
C LEU A 171 18.83 -6.99 13.22
N SER A 172 18.07 -6.71 14.28
CA SER A 172 17.31 -7.76 14.97
C SER A 172 16.26 -8.35 14.03
N GLN A 173 15.92 -9.62 14.23
CA GLN A 173 14.92 -10.31 13.41
C GLN A 173 13.58 -9.55 13.38
N ASN A 174 13.10 -9.04 14.51
CA ASN A 174 11.87 -8.28 14.58
C ASN A 174 11.95 -6.91 13.87
N SER A 175 13.15 -6.29 13.82
CA SER A 175 13.36 -5.09 13.00
C SER A 175 13.26 -5.39 11.50
N LYS A 176 13.84 -6.51 11.05
CA LYS A 176 13.72 -6.97 9.65
C LYS A 176 12.26 -7.21 9.27
N VAL A 177 11.51 -7.92 10.13
CA VAL A 177 10.05 -8.15 9.95
C VAL A 177 9.32 -6.80 9.83
N SER A 178 9.59 -5.87 10.75
CA SER A 178 8.93 -4.57 10.76
C SER A 178 9.21 -3.78 9.48
N TYR A 179 10.46 -3.65 9.07
CA TYR A 179 10.84 -2.87 7.89
C TYR A 179 10.34 -3.49 6.60
N PHE A 180 10.44 -4.80 6.45
CA PHE A 180 9.90 -5.48 5.29
C PHE A 180 8.38 -5.35 5.18
N ASN A 181 7.66 -5.40 6.31
CA ASN A 181 6.22 -5.15 6.32
C ASN A 181 5.85 -3.71 5.92
N LYS A 182 6.73 -2.72 6.18
CA LYS A 182 6.51 -1.34 5.70
C LYS A 182 6.71 -1.23 4.19
N LEU A 183 7.71 -1.90 3.63
CA LEU A 183 7.87 -2.00 2.17
C LEU A 183 6.65 -2.70 1.54
N ARG A 184 6.20 -3.82 2.09
CA ARG A 184 4.99 -4.52 1.61
C ARG A 184 3.75 -3.64 1.62
N ALA A 185 3.55 -2.88 2.69
CA ALA A 185 2.41 -1.96 2.80
C ALA A 185 2.47 -0.84 1.74
N CYS A 186 3.67 -0.31 1.46
CA CYS A 186 3.87 0.69 0.40
C CYS A 186 3.52 0.11 -0.99
N ILE A 187 4.04 -1.06 -1.32
CA ILE A 187 3.80 -1.71 -2.63
C ILE A 187 2.32 -2.07 -2.80
N ASN A 188 1.66 -2.58 -1.75
CA ASN A 188 0.24 -2.88 -1.79
C ASN A 188 -0.59 -1.60 -2.02
N GLN A 189 -0.28 -0.51 -1.34
CA GLN A 189 -0.96 0.76 -1.54
C GLN A 189 -0.75 1.28 -2.97
N ALA A 190 0.46 1.20 -3.53
CA ALA A 190 0.75 1.58 -4.91
C ALA A 190 -0.04 0.71 -5.93
N TYR A 191 -0.26 -0.56 -5.62
CA TYR A 191 -1.11 -1.43 -6.43
C TYR A 191 -2.59 -1.04 -6.34
N ASP A 192 -3.09 -0.75 -5.15
CA ASP A 192 -4.48 -0.32 -4.92
C ASP A 192 -4.76 1.04 -5.57
N GLU A 193 -3.80 1.96 -5.54
CA GLU A 193 -3.82 3.26 -6.23
C GLU A 193 -3.60 3.14 -7.76
N ARG A 194 -3.37 1.92 -8.27
CA ARG A 194 -3.13 1.64 -9.68
C ARG A 194 -1.89 2.35 -10.26
N ILE A 195 -0.87 2.53 -9.44
CA ILE A 195 0.44 2.99 -9.90
C ILE A 195 1.13 1.86 -10.65
N ILE A 196 1.05 0.62 -10.13
CA ILE A 196 1.59 -0.59 -10.75
C ILE A 196 0.48 -1.52 -11.24
N PRO A 197 0.66 -2.20 -12.40
CA PRO A 197 -0.35 -3.10 -12.98
C PRO A 197 -0.43 -4.46 -12.29
N VAL A 198 0.67 -4.93 -11.75
CA VAL A 198 0.81 -6.24 -11.09
C VAL A 198 1.51 -6.04 -9.75
N ASN A 199 1.04 -6.74 -8.74
CA ASN A 199 1.69 -6.70 -7.44
C ASN A 199 2.92 -7.63 -7.43
N PRO A 200 4.15 -7.08 -7.32
CA PRO A 200 5.39 -7.87 -7.36
C PRO A 200 5.64 -8.69 -6.10
N LEU A 201 4.81 -8.52 -5.06
CA LEU A 201 4.89 -9.30 -3.81
C LEU A 201 4.30 -10.71 -3.92
N ARG A 202 3.68 -11.05 -5.04
CA ARG A 202 3.09 -12.38 -5.23
C ARG A 202 4.16 -13.47 -5.10
N GLY A 203 3.93 -14.43 -4.20
CA GLY A 203 4.84 -15.54 -3.93
C GLY A 203 6.06 -15.17 -3.10
N ILE A 204 6.21 -13.91 -2.64
CA ILE A 204 7.32 -13.52 -1.78
C ILE A 204 6.90 -13.64 -0.31
N GLU A 205 7.54 -14.57 0.40
CA GLU A 205 7.37 -14.70 1.84
C GLU A 205 8.10 -13.59 2.60
N GLY A 206 7.46 -13.10 3.67
CA GLY A 206 8.09 -12.17 4.60
C GLY A 206 9.11 -12.86 5.52
N PHE A 207 9.77 -12.06 6.37
CA PHE A 207 10.56 -12.60 7.46
C PHE A 207 9.65 -13.26 8.51
N LYS A 208 10.05 -14.42 9.03
CA LYS A 208 9.43 -15.02 10.22
C LYS A 208 9.87 -14.23 11.45
N ALA A 209 8.92 -13.90 12.33
CA ALA A 209 9.24 -13.25 13.60
C ALA A 209 10.05 -14.21 14.48
N ALA A 210 11.00 -13.67 15.25
CA ALA A 210 11.67 -14.45 16.27
C ALA A 210 10.73 -14.67 17.45
N GLU A 211 10.67 -15.91 17.94
CA GLU A 211 10.05 -16.19 19.22
C GLU A 211 10.94 -15.60 20.32
N VAL A 212 10.42 -14.63 21.03
CA VAL A 212 11.10 -14.02 22.16
C VAL A 212 10.56 -14.63 23.43
N LYS A 213 11.39 -15.45 24.09
CA LYS A 213 11.09 -15.86 25.46
C LYS A 213 11.14 -14.61 26.33
N ARG A 214 10.03 -14.29 26.97
CA ARG A 214 9.93 -13.15 27.88
C ARG A 214 10.17 -13.67 29.28
N ASP A 215 11.15 -13.07 29.96
CA ASP A 215 11.35 -13.31 31.38
C ASP A 215 10.25 -12.56 32.14
N TYR A 216 9.76 -13.17 33.20
CA TYR A 216 8.78 -12.59 34.11
C TYR A 216 9.26 -12.75 35.53
N LEU A 217 8.84 -11.86 36.41
CA LEU A 217 9.12 -11.96 37.83
C LEU A 217 8.06 -12.85 38.51
N THR A 218 8.51 -13.74 39.36
CA THR A 218 7.63 -14.50 40.26
C THR A 218 7.07 -13.58 41.34
N LEU A 219 6.00 -14.00 42.02
CA LEU A 219 5.40 -13.23 43.09
C LEU A 219 6.41 -12.99 44.24
N GLU A 220 7.25 -13.97 44.53
CA GLU A 220 8.30 -13.88 45.56
C GLU A 220 9.35 -12.82 45.21
N GLU A 221 9.76 -12.79 43.95
CA GLU A 221 10.71 -11.75 43.47
C GLU A 221 10.07 -10.37 43.50
N VAL A 222 8.79 -10.22 43.19
CA VAL A 222 8.06 -8.94 43.30
C VAL A 222 7.99 -8.49 44.79
N LYS A 223 7.75 -9.41 45.74
CA LYS A 223 7.78 -9.14 47.18
C LYS A 223 9.16 -8.69 47.64
N GLN A 224 10.23 -9.38 47.19
CA GLN A 224 11.61 -8.99 47.51
C GLN A 224 11.94 -7.61 46.95
N LEU A 225 11.52 -7.31 45.73
CA LEU A 225 11.68 -6.01 45.11
C LEU A 225 10.91 -4.93 45.89
N ALA A 226 9.72 -5.24 46.41
CA ALA A 226 8.94 -4.33 47.25
C ALA A 226 9.65 -4.01 48.58
N ALA A 227 10.36 -4.98 49.17
CA ALA A 227 11.13 -4.80 50.39
C ALA A 227 12.50 -4.08 50.19
N THR A 228 13.06 -4.19 48.97
CA THR A 228 14.39 -3.63 48.66
C THR A 228 14.37 -2.10 48.61
N PRO A 229 15.30 -1.36 49.27
CA PRO A 229 15.41 0.09 49.13
C PRO A 229 15.66 0.51 47.68
N CYS A 230 15.03 1.61 47.25
CA CYS A 230 15.20 2.13 45.89
C CYS A 230 15.49 3.64 45.93
N ARG A 231 16.51 4.07 45.20
CA ARG A 231 16.90 5.50 45.08
C ARG A 231 15.74 6.38 44.57
N TYR A 232 14.86 5.78 43.76
CA TYR A 232 13.71 6.47 43.14
C TYR A 232 12.38 5.83 43.58
N PRO A 233 11.81 6.21 44.75
CA PRO A 233 10.62 5.57 45.29
C PRO A 233 9.38 5.60 44.34
N ILE A 234 9.26 6.68 43.56
CA ILE A 234 8.16 6.86 42.60
C ILE A 234 8.25 5.79 41.51
N LEU A 235 9.45 5.53 40.96
CA LEU A 235 9.62 4.49 39.92
C LEU A 235 9.33 3.10 40.47
N LYS A 236 9.76 2.81 41.72
CA LYS A 236 9.45 1.55 42.37
C LYS A 236 7.94 1.33 42.53
N ARG A 237 7.23 2.38 43.03
CA ARG A 237 5.78 2.32 43.19
C ARG A 237 5.05 2.13 41.85
N ALA A 238 5.45 2.86 40.80
CA ALA A 238 4.89 2.72 39.48
C ALA A 238 5.14 1.32 38.87
N PHE A 239 6.33 0.75 39.12
CA PHE A 239 6.64 -0.60 38.68
C PHE A 239 5.80 -1.67 39.40
N LEU A 240 5.70 -1.58 40.73
CA LEU A 240 4.85 -2.48 41.52
C LEU A 240 3.39 -2.36 41.13
N PHE A 241 2.91 -1.15 40.90
CA PHE A 241 1.55 -0.91 40.39
C PHE A 241 1.35 -1.57 39.02
N SER A 242 2.32 -1.46 38.11
CA SER A 242 2.30 -2.15 36.83
C SER A 242 2.24 -3.70 36.99
N CYS A 243 3.02 -4.26 37.94
CA CYS A 243 3.02 -5.70 38.21
C CYS A 243 1.66 -6.18 38.71
N LEU A 244 0.97 -5.39 39.52
CA LEU A 244 -0.31 -5.76 40.13
C LEU A 244 -1.51 -5.53 39.20
N THR A 245 -1.45 -4.51 38.35
CA THR A 245 -2.56 -4.10 37.46
C THR A 245 -2.43 -4.58 36.03
N GLY A 246 -1.21 -4.96 35.60
CA GLY A 246 -0.90 -5.27 34.21
C GLY A 246 -0.86 -4.04 33.28
N LEU A 247 -1.04 -2.83 33.81
CA LEU A 247 -1.00 -1.60 33.02
C LEU A 247 0.42 -1.32 32.48
N ARG A 248 0.48 -0.83 31.24
CA ARG A 248 1.76 -0.45 30.64
C ARG A 248 2.23 0.90 31.18
N LYS A 249 3.54 1.16 31.08
CA LYS A 249 4.12 2.45 31.48
C LYS A 249 3.38 3.65 30.88
N SER A 250 3.02 3.60 29.60
CA SER A 250 2.29 4.69 28.91
C SER A 250 0.92 4.96 29.53
N ASP A 251 0.23 3.90 29.98
CA ASP A 251 -1.10 3.98 30.55
C ASP A 251 -1.03 4.54 31.96
N ILE A 252 -0.06 4.06 32.76
CA ILE A 252 0.21 4.58 34.11
C ILE A 252 0.57 6.07 34.08
N GLN A 253 1.32 6.52 33.07
CA GLN A 253 1.68 7.94 32.92
C GLN A 253 0.49 8.85 32.59
N LYS A 254 -0.56 8.31 32.01
CA LYS A 254 -1.79 9.04 31.63
C LYS A 254 -2.92 8.85 32.62
N LEU A 255 -2.78 7.89 33.55
CA LEU A 255 -3.83 7.53 34.50
C LEU A 255 -4.21 8.72 35.38
N THR A 256 -5.50 9.01 35.47
CA THR A 256 -6.08 10.05 36.30
C THR A 256 -6.89 9.47 37.45
N TRP A 257 -7.10 10.22 38.52
CA TRP A 257 -7.89 9.78 39.67
C TRP A 257 -9.35 9.46 39.34
N SER A 258 -9.89 10.03 38.27
CA SER A 258 -11.26 9.73 37.80
C SER A 258 -11.38 8.34 37.17
N GLU A 259 -10.27 7.70 36.81
CA GLU A 259 -10.23 6.37 36.18
C GLU A 259 -9.91 5.26 37.21
N VAL A 260 -9.64 5.64 38.45
CA VAL A 260 -9.38 4.71 39.56
C VAL A 260 -10.64 4.61 40.41
N GLN A 261 -11.31 3.48 40.40
CA GLN A 261 -12.47 3.14 41.22
C GLN A 261 -12.06 2.29 42.42
#